data_8d9ade0e4dd45ce7cbb6ed42bcb95d18
#
_entry.id   8d9ade0e4dd45ce7cbb6ed42bcb95d18
#
_cell.length_a   1.000
_cell.length_b   1.000
_cell.length_c   1.000
_cell.angle_alpha   90.00
_cell.angle_beta   90.00
_cell.angle_gamma   90.00
#
_symmetry.space_group_name_H-M   'P 1'
#
loop_
_entity.id
_entity.type
_entity.pdbx_description
1 polymer ?
#
loop_
_entity_poly.entity_id
_entity_poly.type
_entity_poly.pdbx_seq_one_letter_code
_entity_poly.pdbx_strand_id
1 'polypeptide(L)'
;MVVPTKRYQKPEMLSLAHEHGFEVTEHLLKDWVEKGLLGEAEREWPGRGSISWWSQAQCDLFLELLAFRQKQHKPLPIGGLCTIPIGKWLYLGEEAGGVALPQVRRAMATWIEYQRKFSPRHIAHCATRCLL
;
A
#
# COMPACT_ATOMS: atom_id res chain seq x y z
N MET A 1 8.59 21.86 -19.33
CA MET A 1 7.83 20.80 -20.00
C MET A 1 7.21 19.89 -18.97
N VAL A 2 5.91 19.93 -18.88
CA VAL A 2 5.21 19.08 -17.93
C VAL A 2 5.06 17.69 -18.54
N VAL A 3 5.70 16.69 -17.94
CA VAL A 3 5.49 15.30 -18.34
C VAL A 3 4.06 14.92 -17.93
N PRO A 4 3.20 14.48 -18.87
CA PRO A 4 1.86 14.07 -18.50
C PRO A 4 1.94 12.92 -17.50
N THR A 5 1.37 13.14 -16.32
CA THR A 5 1.31 12.12 -15.28
C THR A 5 0.40 11.00 -15.75
N LYS A 6 0.97 9.82 -15.89
CA LYS A 6 0.20 8.66 -16.33
C LYS A 6 -0.77 8.25 -15.22
N ARG A 7 -2.01 8.00 -15.62
CA ARG A 7 -3.10 7.60 -14.72
C ARG A 7 -3.52 6.18 -15.04
N TYR A 8 -3.82 5.43 -13.99
CA TYR A 8 -4.19 4.03 -14.11
C TYR A 8 -5.56 3.79 -13.48
N GLN A 9 -6.47 3.26 -14.27
CA GLN A 9 -7.76 2.79 -13.77
C GLN A 9 -7.61 1.38 -13.19
N LYS A 10 -8.60 0.92 -12.45
CA LYS A 10 -8.57 -0.40 -11.83
C LYS A 10 -8.24 -1.53 -12.82
N PRO A 11 -8.89 -1.62 -14.01
CA PRO A 11 -8.55 -2.68 -14.97
C PRO A 11 -7.11 -2.60 -15.45
N GLU A 12 -6.58 -1.39 -15.64
CA GLU A 12 -5.20 -1.19 -16.06
C GLU A 12 -4.19 -1.63 -15.00
N MET A 13 -4.49 -1.32 -13.73
CA MET A 13 -3.66 -1.77 -12.60
C MET A 13 -3.60 -3.30 -12.54
N LEU A 14 -4.74 -3.95 -12.69
CA LEU A 14 -4.82 -5.41 -12.67
C LEU A 14 -4.11 -6.03 -13.88
N SER A 15 -4.30 -5.47 -15.06
CA SER A 15 -3.64 -5.94 -16.29
C SER A 15 -2.13 -5.82 -16.17
N LEU A 16 -1.64 -4.69 -15.67
CA LEU A 16 -0.21 -4.46 -15.52
C LEU A 16 0.42 -5.45 -14.53
N ALA A 17 -0.28 -5.74 -13.43
CA ALA A 17 0.17 -6.74 -12.47
C ALA A 17 0.24 -8.13 -13.11
N HIS A 18 -0.75 -8.52 -13.91
CA HIS A 18 -0.73 -9.78 -14.63
C HIS A 18 0.41 -9.86 -15.64
N GLU A 19 0.70 -8.76 -16.33
CA GLU A 19 1.84 -8.69 -17.26
C GLU A 19 3.18 -8.93 -16.55
N HIS A 20 3.27 -8.53 -15.29
CA HIS A 20 4.46 -8.76 -14.46
C HIS A 20 4.46 -10.13 -13.76
N GLY A 21 3.49 -10.98 -14.07
CA GLY A 21 3.41 -12.33 -13.53
C GLY A 21 2.74 -12.44 -12.17
N PHE A 22 2.04 -11.42 -11.71
CA PHE A 22 1.33 -11.45 -10.44
C PHE A 22 -0.14 -11.80 -10.64
N GLU A 23 -0.65 -12.70 -9.82
CA GLU A 23 -2.08 -13.00 -9.76
C GLU A 23 -2.74 -12.07 -8.75
N VAL A 24 -3.57 -11.18 -9.24
CA VAL A 24 -4.28 -10.19 -8.42
C VAL A 24 -5.75 -10.14 -8.78
N THR A 25 -6.58 -9.82 -7.80
CA THR A 25 -8.02 -9.68 -7.96
C THR A 25 -8.45 -8.28 -7.57
N GLU A 26 -9.65 -7.90 -7.98
CA GLU A 26 -10.25 -6.63 -7.55
C GLU A 26 -10.40 -6.58 -6.02
N HIS A 27 -10.71 -7.72 -5.42
CA HIS A 27 -10.84 -7.82 -3.97
C HIS A 27 -9.53 -7.50 -3.25
N LEU A 28 -8.40 -8.00 -3.77
CA LEU A 28 -7.08 -7.70 -3.22
C LEU A 28 -6.79 -6.20 -3.32
N LEU A 29 -7.09 -5.59 -4.46
CA LEU A 29 -6.87 -4.17 -4.67
C LEU A 29 -7.70 -3.34 -3.67
N LYS A 30 -8.96 -3.68 -3.51
CA LYS A 30 -9.85 -3.02 -2.54
C LYS A 30 -9.34 -3.17 -1.11
N ASP A 31 -8.95 -4.38 -0.74
CA ASP A 31 -8.43 -4.68 0.60
C ASP A 31 -7.16 -3.86 0.89
N TRP A 32 -6.26 -3.77 -0.07
CA TRP A 32 -5.02 -3.02 0.08
C TRP A 32 -5.27 -1.52 0.22
N VAL A 33 -6.28 -0.98 -0.44
CA VAL A 33 -6.68 0.42 -0.25
C VAL A 33 -7.21 0.63 1.18
N GLU A 34 -8.05 -0.26 1.65
CA GLU A 34 -8.61 -0.19 3.01
C GLU A 34 -7.51 -0.27 4.07
N LYS A 35 -6.49 -1.09 3.83
CA LYS A 35 -5.39 -1.31 4.78
C LYS A 35 -4.28 -0.25 4.68
N GLY A 36 -4.32 0.61 3.69
CA GLY A 36 -3.33 1.68 3.53
C GLY A 36 -2.10 1.30 2.74
N LEU A 37 -2.04 0.10 2.16
CA LEU A 37 -0.96 -0.30 1.25
C LEU A 37 -1.00 0.54 -0.02
N LEU A 38 -2.19 0.91 -0.47
CA LEU A 38 -2.43 1.82 -1.57
C LEU A 38 -3.27 2.99 -1.10
N GLY A 39 -3.13 4.12 -1.78
CA GLY A 39 -4.00 5.27 -1.58
C GLY A 39 -5.36 5.04 -2.19
N GLU A 40 -6.34 5.81 -1.75
CA GLU A 40 -7.64 5.81 -2.41
C GLU A 40 -7.51 6.38 -3.81
N ALA A 41 -8.24 5.78 -4.76
CA ALA A 41 -8.26 6.27 -6.11
C ALA A 41 -8.82 7.70 -6.14
N GLU A 42 -8.22 8.55 -6.94
CA GLU A 42 -8.77 9.87 -7.20
C GLU A 42 -9.99 9.72 -8.10
N ARG A 43 -11.01 10.54 -7.88
CA ARG A 43 -12.25 10.48 -8.63
C ARG A 43 -12.51 11.78 -9.37
N GLU A 44 -12.91 11.64 -10.62
CA GLU A 44 -13.39 12.75 -11.43
C GLU A 44 -14.84 12.47 -11.86
N TRP A 45 -15.62 13.52 -12.00
CA TRP A 45 -17.02 13.43 -12.38
C TRP A 45 -17.26 14.17 -13.71
N PRO A 46 -16.84 13.56 -14.85
CA PRO A 46 -16.93 14.24 -16.13
C PRO A 46 -18.35 14.29 -16.74
N GLY A 47 -19.34 13.75 -16.03
CA GLY A 47 -20.72 13.69 -16.48
C GLY A 47 -21.53 12.77 -15.60
N ARG A 48 -22.16 11.76 -16.20
CA ARG A 48 -22.84 10.71 -15.44
C ARG A 48 -21.85 9.66 -14.96
N GLY A 49 -21.70 9.54 -13.64
CA GLY A 49 -20.79 8.59 -13.01
C GLY A 49 -19.41 9.15 -12.79
N SER A 50 -18.61 8.41 -12.05
CA SER A 50 -17.25 8.81 -11.68
C SER A 50 -16.21 7.93 -12.39
N ILE A 51 -15.08 8.53 -12.72
CA ILE A 51 -13.90 7.81 -13.17
C ILE A 51 -12.91 7.83 -12.01
N SER A 52 -12.43 6.64 -11.62
CA SER A 52 -11.43 6.49 -10.56
C SER A 52 -10.09 6.12 -11.17
N TRP A 53 -9.00 6.72 -10.66
CA TRP A 53 -7.67 6.45 -11.17
C TRP A 53 -6.61 6.60 -10.08
N TRP A 54 -5.49 5.88 -10.27
CA TRP A 54 -4.30 5.99 -9.42
C TRP A 54 -3.16 6.63 -10.19
N SER A 55 -2.27 7.30 -9.47
CA SER A 55 -1.08 7.91 -10.04
C SER A 55 -0.04 6.85 -10.44
N GLN A 56 0.95 7.27 -11.25
CA GLN A 56 2.10 6.42 -11.58
C GLN A 56 2.82 5.96 -10.30
N ALA A 57 3.00 6.86 -9.33
CA ALA A 57 3.67 6.53 -8.07
C ALA A 57 2.94 5.42 -7.31
N GLN A 58 1.60 5.47 -7.28
CA GLN A 58 0.80 4.42 -6.63
C GLN A 58 0.86 3.10 -7.41
N CYS A 59 0.89 3.17 -8.74
CA CYS A 59 1.05 1.97 -9.57
C CYS A 59 2.42 1.31 -9.32
N ASP A 60 3.48 2.10 -9.27
CA ASP A 60 4.83 1.61 -8.98
C ASP A 60 4.88 0.99 -7.58
N LEU A 61 4.24 1.62 -6.61
CA LEU A 61 4.13 1.08 -5.25
C LEU A 61 3.40 -0.26 -5.24
N PHE A 62 2.31 -0.37 -5.98
CA PHE A 62 1.54 -1.62 -6.10
C PHE A 62 2.41 -2.77 -6.61
N LEU A 63 3.14 -2.53 -7.70
CA LEU A 63 4.04 -3.54 -8.28
C LEU A 63 5.19 -3.90 -7.32
N GLU A 64 5.76 -2.90 -6.65
CA GLU A 64 6.82 -3.10 -5.66
C GLU A 64 6.35 -3.98 -4.50
N LEU A 65 5.16 -3.71 -3.98
CA LEU A 65 4.56 -4.49 -2.89
C LEU A 65 4.29 -5.93 -3.31
N LEU A 66 3.79 -6.13 -4.52
CA LEU A 66 3.55 -7.46 -5.07
C LEU A 66 4.87 -8.24 -5.22
N ALA A 67 5.90 -7.58 -5.76
CA ALA A 67 7.22 -8.19 -5.91
C ALA A 67 7.83 -8.56 -4.56
N PHE A 68 7.73 -7.67 -3.58
CA PHE A 68 8.25 -7.90 -2.25
C PHE A 68 7.54 -9.07 -1.56
N ARG A 69 6.21 -9.12 -1.68
CA ARG A 69 5.41 -10.23 -1.14
C ARG A 69 5.80 -11.57 -1.73
N GLN A 70 6.08 -11.61 -3.03
CA GLN A 70 6.40 -12.85 -3.75
C GLN A 70 7.82 -13.37 -3.48
N LYS A 71 8.76 -12.48 -3.15
CA LYS A 71 10.17 -12.88 -2.88
C LYS A 71 10.35 -13.62 -1.57
N GLN A 72 9.41 -13.56 -0.66
CA GLN A 72 9.51 -14.22 0.63
C GLN A 72 9.09 -15.68 0.54
N HIS A 73 9.78 -16.57 1.26
CA HIS A 73 9.38 -17.98 1.37
C HIS A 73 7.99 -18.14 1.96
N LYS A 74 7.62 -17.25 2.87
CA LYS A 74 6.26 -17.12 3.39
C LYS A 74 5.77 -15.75 2.96
N PRO A 75 4.54 -15.64 2.42
CA PRO A 75 4.01 -14.34 2.09
C PRO A 75 4.04 -13.44 3.32
N LEU A 76 4.62 -12.24 3.17
CA LEU A 76 4.57 -11.28 4.26
C LEU A 76 3.12 -10.90 4.53
N PRO A 77 2.70 -10.87 5.79
CA PRO A 77 1.36 -10.42 6.12
C PRO A 77 1.20 -8.94 5.75
N ILE A 78 -0.03 -8.54 5.51
CA ILE A 78 -0.37 -7.17 5.12
C ILE A 78 0.22 -6.14 6.08
N GLY A 79 0.17 -6.43 7.39
CA GLY A 79 0.74 -5.55 8.41
C GLY A 79 2.23 -5.29 8.22
N GLY A 80 2.99 -6.33 7.85
CA GLY A 80 4.42 -6.19 7.57
C GLY A 80 4.69 -5.38 6.30
N LEU A 81 3.85 -5.54 5.27
CA LEU A 81 3.97 -4.79 4.03
C LEU A 81 3.69 -3.30 4.22
N CYS A 82 2.91 -2.92 5.23
CA CYS A 82 2.57 -1.52 5.51
C CYS A 82 3.80 -0.66 5.83
N THR A 83 4.91 -1.26 6.24
CA THR A 83 6.16 -0.53 6.49
C THR A 83 6.71 0.14 5.23
N ILE A 84 6.37 -0.36 4.05
CA ILE A 84 6.87 0.16 2.78
C ILE A 84 6.26 1.54 2.46
N PRO A 85 4.92 1.71 2.40
CA PRO A 85 4.37 3.05 2.17
C PRO A 85 4.67 4.02 3.32
N ILE A 86 4.72 3.54 4.56
CA ILE A 86 5.08 4.37 5.71
C ILE A 86 6.51 4.91 5.53
N GLY A 87 7.45 4.03 5.16
CA GLY A 87 8.83 4.40 4.92
C GLY A 87 8.99 5.41 3.78
N LYS A 88 8.28 5.22 2.69
CA LYS A 88 8.29 6.16 1.57
C LYS A 88 7.84 7.55 2.01
N TRP A 89 6.77 7.63 2.79
CA TRP A 89 6.29 8.89 3.30
C TRP A 89 7.29 9.56 4.25
N LEU A 90 7.89 8.79 5.17
CA LEU A 90 8.86 9.31 6.13
C LEU A 90 10.13 9.83 5.48
N TYR A 91 10.68 9.10 4.51
CA TYR A 91 11.99 9.42 3.93
C TYR A 91 11.89 10.30 2.70
N LEU A 92 10.83 10.22 1.92
CA LEU A 92 10.68 10.95 0.67
C LEU A 92 9.65 12.09 0.75
N GLY A 93 8.72 12.03 1.70
CA GLY A 93 7.62 12.99 1.79
C GLY A 93 6.47 12.65 0.85
N GLU A 94 5.40 13.43 0.94
CA GLU A 94 4.17 13.16 0.18
C GLU A 94 4.37 13.28 -1.33
N GLU A 95 5.06 14.31 -1.80
CA GLU A 95 5.22 14.56 -3.23
C GLU A 95 6.16 13.55 -3.87
N ALA A 96 7.38 13.42 -3.35
CA ALA A 96 8.38 12.52 -3.93
C ALA A 96 8.05 11.05 -3.71
N GLY A 97 7.47 10.70 -2.56
CA GLY A 97 7.08 9.34 -2.24
C GLY A 97 5.79 8.89 -2.90
N GLY A 98 4.94 9.85 -3.29
CA GLY A 98 3.64 9.55 -3.89
C GLY A 98 2.64 8.93 -2.92
N VAL A 99 2.86 9.09 -1.60
CA VAL A 99 2.03 8.53 -0.54
C VAL A 99 1.45 9.69 0.27
N ALA A 100 0.14 9.80 0.30
CA ALA A 100 -0.55 10.87 1.02
C ALA A 100 -0.77 10.51 2.49
N LEU A 101 -0.93 11.51 3.33
CA LEU A 101 -1.13 11.31 4.78
C LEU A 101 -2.33 10.41 5.12
N PRO A 102 -3.49 10.50 4.46
CA PRO A 102 -4.58 9.57 4.74
C PRO A 102 -4.21 8.11 4.52
N GLN A 103 -3.43 7.82 3.49
CA GLN A 103 -2.92 6.46 3.23
C GLN A 103 -2.00 6.01 4.35
N VAL A 104 -1.07 6.87 4.77
CA VAL A 104 -0.12 6.56 5.85
C VAL A 104 -0.86 6.28 7.15
N ARG A 105 -1.89 7.04 7.46
CA ARG A 105 -2.71 6.81 8.66
C ARG A 105 -3.35 5.42 8.65
N ARG A 106 -3.90 5.00 7.52
CA ARG A 106 -4.47 3.65 7.39
C ARG A 106 -3.39 2.58 7.49
N ALA A 107 -2.25 2.80 6.86
CA ALA A 107 -1.12 1.86 6.93
C ALA A 107 -0.60 1.71 8.34
N MET A 108 -0.48 2.79 9.08
CA MET A 108 -0.05 2.76 10.48
C MET A 108 -1.06 2.04 11.38
N ALA A 109 -2.35 2.30 11.18
CA ALA A 109 -3.40 1.60 11.92
C ALA A 109 -3.34 0.09 11.67
N THR A 110 -3.14 -0.32 10.43
CA THR A 110 -3.01 -1.74 10.05
C THR A 110 -1.77 -2.36 10.69
N TRP A 111 -0.65 -1.64 10.66
CA TRP A 111 0.60 -2.11 11.24
C TRP A 111 0.48 -2.28 12.76
N ILE A 112 -0.14 -1.34 13.45
CA ILE A 112 -0.37 -1.40 14.90
C ILE A 112 -1.25 -2.60 15.25
N GLU A 113 -2.35 -2.80 14.51
CA GLU A 113 -3.25 -3.94 14.69
C GLU A 113 -2.52 -5.27 14.51
N TYR A 114 -1.68 -5.35 13.47
CA TYR A 114 -0.85 -6.51 13.19
C TYR A 114 0.09 -6.80 14.37
N GLN A 115 0.77 -5.77 14.91
CA GLN A 115 1.67 -5.93 16.04
C GLN A 115 0.93 -6.44 17.28
N ARG A 116 -0.27 -5.96 17.52
CA ARG A 116 -1.10 -6.42 18.65
C ARG A 116 -1.48 -7.89 18.53
N LYS A 117 -1.91 -8.31 17.35
CA LYS A 117 -2.37 -9.68 17.10
C LYS A 117 -1.22 -10.68 17.10
N PHE A 118 -0.09 -10.27 16.57
CA PHE A 118 1.01 -11.19 16.33
C PHE A 118 1.62 -11.70 17.62
N SER A 119 1.77 -10.87 18.65
CA SER A 119 2.27 -11.34 19.94
C SER A 119 2.12 -10.33 21.07
N PRO A 120 0.96 -10.24 21.71
CA PRO A 120 0.85 -9.42 22.92
C PRO A 120 1.86 -9.83 24.00
N ARG A 121 2.10 -11.15 24.16
CA ARG A 121 3.09 -11.69 25.11
C ARG A 121 4.51 -11.34 24.69
N HIS A 122 4.80 -11.44 23.39
CA HIS A 122 6.12 -11.13 22.88
C HIS A 122 6.43 -9.63 23.00
N ILE A 123 5.47 -8.78 22.70
CA ILE A 123 5.60 -7.32 22.87
C ILE A 123 5.83 -6.98 24.35
N ALA A 124 5.04 -7.54 25.24
CA ALA A 124 5.20 -7.34 26.68
C ALA A 124 6.57 -7.81 27.18
N HIS A 125 7.01 -8.98 26.70
CA HIS A 125 8.31 -9.54 27.06
C HIS A 125 9.46 -8.67 26.54
N CYS A 126 9.39 -8.21 25.32
CA CYS A 126 10.39 -7.30 24.75
C CYS A 126 10.42 -5.97 25.47
N ALA A 127 9.26 -5.40 25.81
CA ALA A 127 9.17 -4.17 26.58
C ALA A 127 9.80 -4.32 27.97
N THR A 128 9.54 -5.43 28.65
CA THR A 128 10.13 -5.75 29.95
C THR A 128 11.66 -5.86 29.84
N ARG A 129 12.16 -6.51 28.80
CA ARG A 129 13.60 -6.63 28.57
C ARG A 129 14.26 -5.28 28.30
N CYS A 130 13.59 -4.40 27.55
CA CYS A 130 14.13 -3.07 27.24
C CYS A 130 14.16 -2.16 28.46
N LEU A 131 13.30 -2.40 29.45
CA LEU A 131 13.24 -1.62 30.70
C LEU A 131 14.23 -2.11 31.77
N LEU A 132 14.76 -3.30 31.61
CA LEU A 132 15.77 -3.89 32.49
C LEU A 132 17.16 -3.72 31.89
#